data_d2e6eeffbb27176f8039617e59e11eb7
#
_entry.id   d2e6eeffbb27176f8039617e59e11eb7
#
_cell.length_a   1.000
_cell.length_b   1.000
_cell.length_c   1.000
_cell.angle_alpha   90.00
_cell.angle_beta   90.00
_cell.angle_gamma   90.00
#
_symmetry.space_group_name_H-M   'P 1'
#
loop_
_entity.id
_entity.type
_entity.pdbx_description
1 polymer ?
#
loop_
_entity_poly.entity_id
_entity_poly.type
_entity_poly.pdbx_seq_one_letter_code
_entity_poly.pdbx_strand_id
1 'polypeptide(L)'
;MTRAAAPFTAWDGLRYGALGLPLAFVALPLYVVLPGHYAEQHGVSLATLGAVLLGTRALDAALDPAIGRAADALFARSTRAALTVAAIAAVFVALGFTALFHAPLEGAALLGWLAAGLIVTYLAFSVLTVVHQAWGARLGGDASQRSRVVAWREGCGLFGVLAASVIPLQFGVDAASAVLASTLVVGVGLLAQSPRSAAQRTGPPAHWALPWRSAPFRALLAVF
;
A
#
# COMPACT_ATOMS: atom_id res chain seq x y z
N MET A 1 31.97 -22.92 1.20
CA MET A 1 31.07 -23.18 2.33
C MET A 1 29.98 -22.12 2.32
N THR A 2 28.81 -22.41 1.73
CA THR A 2 27.63 -21.54 1.73
C THR A 2 27.04 -21.55 3.14
N ARG A 3 27.15 -20.42 3.83
CA ARG A 3 26.49 -20.24 5.15
C ARG A 3 25.00 -20.47 4.95
N ALA A 4 24.47 -21.54 5.55
CA ALA A 4 23.03 -21.78 5.53
C ALA A 4 22.33 -20.52 6.08
N ALA A 5 21.41 -19.97 5.31
CA ALA A 5 20.62 -18.82 5.76
C ALA A 5 19.84 -19.25 7.01
N ALA A 6 19.83 -18.40 8.03
CA ALA A 6 19.06 -18.67 9.24
C ALA A 6 17.58 -18.89 8.87
N PRO A 7 16.89 -19.83 9.50
CA PRO A 7 15.50 -20.13 9.19
C PRO A 7 14.61 -18.91 9.46
N PHE A 8 13.67 -18.63 8.56
CA PHE A 8 12.68 -17.56 8.71
C PHE A 8 11.77 -17.85 9.92
N THR A 9 11.82 -17.00 10.92
CA THR A 9 11.10 -17.14 12.18
C THR A 9 9.72 -16.50 12.12
N ALA A 10 8.84 -16.81 13.09
CA ALA A 10 7.56 -16.12 13.25
C ALA A 10 7.74 -14.62 13.53
N TRP A 11 8.81 -14.26 14.24
CA TRP A 11 9.15 -12.86 14.53
C TRP A 11 9.56 -12.10 13.28
N ASP A 12 10.26 -12.72 12.36
CA ASP A 12 10.58 -12.13 11.05
C ASP A 12 9.32 -11.95 10.22
N GLY A 13 8.37 -12.90 10.32
CA GLY A 13 7.06 -12.82 9.71
C GLY A 13 6.26 -11.64 10.23
N LEU A 14 6.21 -11.44 11.55
CA LEU A 14 5.53 -10.31 12.17
C LEU A 14 6.19 -8.96 11.78
N ARG A 15 7.52 -8.86 11.83
CA ARG A 15 8.26 -7.67 11.43
C ARG A 15 7.97 -7.24 10.00
N TYR A 16 7.83 -8.18 9.10
CA TYR A 16 7.46 -7.91 7.72
C TYR A 16 5.95 -7.68 7.58
N GLY A 17 5.12 -8.57 8.14
CA GLY A 17 3.68 -8.61 7.93
C GLY A 17 2.92 -7.44 8.56
N ALA A 18 3.44 -6.86 9.66
CA ALA A 18 2.76 -5.81 10.43
C ALA A 18 2.32 -4.60 9.59
N LEU A 19 3.10 -4.23 8.57
CA LEU A 19 2.74 -3.15 7.65
C LEU A 19 1.51 -3.50 6.78
N GLY A 20 1.18 -4.78 6.64
CA GLY A 20 -0.03 -5.24 5.97
C GLY A 20 -1.31 -4.75 6.66
N LEU A 21 -1.29 -4.57 7.99
CA LEU A 21 -2.43 -4.08 8.75
C LEU A 21 -2.87 -2.66 8.31
N PRO A 22 -2.03 -1.61 8.41
CA PRO A 22 -2.45 -0.27 7.99
C PRO A 22 -2.72 -0.19 6.47
N LEU A 23 -2.02 -0.96 5.64
CA LEU A 23 -2.30 -1.00 4.20
C LEU A 23 -3.70 -1.56 3.90
N ALA A 24 -4.13 -2.59 4.60
CA ALA A 24 -5.47 -3.13 4.44
C ALA A 24 -6.54 -2.23 5.11
N PHE A 25 -6.19 -1.56 6.21
CA PHE A 25 -7.08 -0.63 6.91
C PHE A 25 -7.50 0.55 6.03
N VAL A 26 -6.58 1.15 5.31
CA VAL A 26 -6.80 2.39 4.54
C VAL A 26 -7.90 2.25 3.48
N ALA A 27 -8.00 1.09 2.85
CA ALA A 27 -8.85 0.89 1.68
C ALA A 27 -10.35 1.09 1.99
N LEU A 28 -10.85 0.45 3.05
CA LEU A 28 -12.28 0.45 3.36
C LEU A 28 -12.81 1.86 3.72
N PRO A 29 -12.17 2.65 4.60
CA PRO A 29 -12.62 4.01 4.87
C PRO A 29 -12.62 4.91 3.62
N LEU A 30 -11.62 4.80 2.74
CA LEU A 30 -11.57 5.63 1.54
C LEU A 30 -12.63 5.26 0.51
N TYR A 31 -13.03 3.98 0.42
CA TYR A 31 -14.03 3.54 -0.57
C TYR A 31 -15.45 3.58 -0.06
N VAL A 32 -15.67 3.39 1.24
CA VAL A 32 -17.01 3.23 1.83
C VAL A 32 -17.39 4.43 2.68
N VAL A 33 -16.51 4.86 3.60
CA VAL A 33 -16.84 5.91 4.57
C VAL A 33 -16.73 7.30 3.94
N LEU A 34 -15.67 7.54 3.15
CA LEU A 34 -15.41 8.87 2.56
C LEU A 34 -16.54 9.37 1.66
N PRO A 35 -17.12 8.56 0.73
CA PRO A 35 -18.25 9.02 -0.08
C PRO A 35 -19.47 9.42 0.76
N GLY A 36 -19.81 8.61 1.77
CA GLY A 36 -20.90 8.92 2.72
C GLY A 36 -20.63 10.23 3.46
N HIS A 37 -19.43 10.40 3.99
CA HIS A 37 -18.99 11.59 4.71
C HIS A 37 -19.14 12.88 3.86
N TYR A 38 -18.69 12.86 2.59
CA TYR A 38 -18.85 14.03 1.71
C TYR A 38 -20.29 14.27 1.25
N ALA A 39 -21.07 13.20 1.07
CA ALA A 39 -22.48 13.34 0.73
C ALA A 39 -23.29 13.96 1.88
N GLU A 40 -23.07 13.49 3.11
CA GLU A 40 -23.81 13.92 4.30
C GLU A 40 -23.37 15.31 4.80
N GLN A 41 -22.07 15.58 4.84
CA GLN A 41 -21.53 16.81 5.43
C GLN A 41 -21.44 17.97 4.44
N HIS A 42 -21.20 17.67 3.17
CA HIS A 42 -20.98 18.71 2.15
C HIS A 42 -22.01 18.70 1.02
N GLY A 43 -23.03 17.81 1.08
CA GLY A 43 -24.08 17.75 0.07
C GLY A 43 -23.61 17.35 -1.33
N VAL A 44 -22.43 16.75 -1.48
CA VAL A 44 -21.89 16.32 -2.78
C VAL A 44 -22.65 15.09 -3.27
N SER A 45 -23.09 15.09 -4.53
CA SER A 45 -23.80 13.94 -5.09
C SER A 45 -22.92 12.69 -5.14
N LEU A 46 -23.47 11.52 -4.82
CA LEU A 46 -22.75 10.24 -4.89
C LEU A 46 -22.23 9.95 -6.31
N ALA A 47 -22.92 10.42 -7.34
CA ALA A 47 -22.48 10.30 -8.73
C ALA A 47 -21.18 11.07 -8.98
N THR A 48 -21.09 12.31 -8.48
CA THR A 48 -19.87 13.12 -8.56
C THR A 48 -18.72 12.47 -7.79
N LEU A 49 -18.99 12.02 -6.57
CA LEU A 49 -17.99 11.33 -5.74
C LEU A 49 -17.49 10.05 -6.42
N GLY A 50 -18.40 9.25 -6.98
CA GLY A 50 -18.05 8.05 -7.74
C GLY A 50 -17.18 8.37 -8.97
N ALA A 51 -17.48 9.43 -9.70
CA ALA A 51 -16.68 9.86 -10.85
C ALA A 51 -15.26 10.28 -10.42
N VAL A 52 -15.12 11.05 -9.33
CA VAL A 52 -13.82 11.48 -8.81
C VAL A 52 -13.02 10.25 -8.33
N LEU A 53 -13.64 9.36 -7.56
CA LEU A 53 -12.98 8.13 -7.07
C LEU A 53 -12.54 7.23 -8.23
N LEU A 54 -13.38 7.03 -9.24
CA LEU A 54 -13.04 6.23 -10.41
C LEU A 54 -11.90 6.87 -11.21
N GLY A 55 -11.96 8.18 -11.45
CA GLY A 55 -10.93 8.92 -12.19
C GLY A 55 -9.57 8.88 -11.50
N THR A 56 -9.55 9.11 -10.17
CA THR A 56 -8.31 9.05 -9.38
C THR A 56 -7.75 7.62 -9.32
N ARG A 57 -8.61 6.60 -9.26
CA ARG A 57 -8.20 5.20 -9.27
C ARG A 57 -7.67 4.75 -10.63
N ALA A 58 -8.26 5.24 -11.72
CA ALA A 58 -7.76 4.98 -13.07
C ALA A 58 -6.36 5.59 -13.27
N LEU A 59 -6.13 6.79 -12.75
CA LEU A 59 -4.81 7.42 -12.77
C LEU A 59 -3.79 6.61 -11.97
N ASP A 60 -4.14 6.18 -10.76
CA ASP A 60 -3.30 5.34 -9.90
C ASP A 60 -2.88 4.05 -10.64
N ALA A 61 -3.85 3.31 -11.19
CA ALA A 61 -3.59 2.09 -11.95
C ALA A 61 -2.70 2.32 -13.19
N ALA A 62 -2.82 3.48 -13.84
CA ALA A 62 -1.94 3.83 -14.96
C ALA A 62 -0.49 4.09 -14.53
N LEU A 63 -0.27 4.54 -13.29
CA LEU A 63 1.04 4.84 -12.73
C LEU A 63 1.71 3.64 -12.05
N ASP A 64 0.96 2.61 -11.67
CA ASP A 64 1.47 1.41 -10.99
C ASP A 64 2.70 0.77 -11.68
N PRO A 65 2.75 0.61 -13.03
CA PRO A 65 3.94 0.06 -13.68
C PRO A 65 5.19 0.95 -13.55
N ALA A 66 5.00 2.26 -13.47
CA ALA A 66 6.11 3.20 -13.25
C ALA A 66 6.60 3.12 -11.80
N ILE A 67 5.69 3.03 -10.83
CA ILE A 67 5.98 2.85 -9.41
C ILE A 67 6.75 1.54 -9.21
N GLY A 68 6.34 0.44 -9.86
CA GLY A 68 7.04 -0.83 -9.81
C GLY A 68 8.51 -0.72 -10.27
N ARG A 69 8.75 -0.09 -11.41
CA ARG A 69 10.12 0.13 -11.92
C ARG A 69 10.95 1.02 -10.99
N ALA A 70 10.34 2.06 -10.43
CA ALA A 70 11.00 2.93 -9.46
C ALA A 70 11.39 2.16 -8.19
N ALA A 71 10.51 1.30 -7.68
CA ALA A 71 10.79 0.44 -6.54
C ALA A 71 11.97 -0.51 -6.82
N ASP A 72 12.00 -1.14 -8.00
CA ASP A 72 13.14 -2.00 -8.39
C ASP A 72 14.45 -1.23 -8.44
N ALA A 73 14.45 -0.02 -8.99
CA ALA A 73 15.62 0.85 -9.03
C ALA A 73 16.06 1.29 -7.62
N LEU A 74 15.13 1.54 -6.71
CA LEU A 74 15.43 1.86 -5.30
C LEU A 74 16.12 0.69 -4.60
N PHE A 75 15.58 -0.50 -4.73
CA PHE A 75 16.19 -1.70 -4.13
C PHE A 75 17.55 -2.05 -4.75
N ALA A 76 17.74 -1.76 -6.04
CA ALA A 76 19.06 -1.93 -6.68
C ALA A 76 20.12 -0.99 -6.10
N ARG A 77 19.71 0.20 -5.63
CA ARG A 77 20.60 1.16 -4.97
C ARG A 77 20.85 0.78 -3.52
N SER A 78 19.79 0.64 -2.73
CA SER A 78 19.90 0.38 -1.30
C SER A 78 18.56 0.02 -0.67
N THR A 79 18.54 -1.00 0.18
CA THR A 79 17.38 -1.32 1.03
C THR A 79 17.04 -0.16 1.98
N ARG A 80 18.04 0.63 2.41
CA ARG A 80 17.79 1.84 3.22
C ARG A 80 17.01 2.89 2.44
N ALA A 81 17.36 3.12 1.16
CA ALA A 81 16.63 4.04 0.31
C ALA A 81 15.16 3.60 0.13
N ALA A 82 14.92 2.30 -0.08
CA ALA A 82 13.56 1.77 -0.15
C ALA A 82 12.79 1.99 1.16
N LEU A 83 13.42 1.77 2.32
CA LEU A 83 12.81 2.03 3.63
C LEU A 83 12.51 3.52 3.83
N THR A 84 13.41 4.42 3.44
CA THR A 84 13.17 5.87 3.53
C THR A 84 11.97 6.28 2.68
N VAL A 85 11.87 5.78 1.45
CA VAL A 85 10.72 6.04 0.57
C VAL A 85 9.44 5.46 1.17
N ALA A 86 9.48 4.26 1.74
CA ALA A 86 8.33 3.67 2.46
C ALA A 86 7.89 4.55 3.65
N ALA A 87 8.82 5.06 4.43
CA ALA A 87 8.52 5.94 5.56
C ALA A 87 7.89 7.27 5.11
N ILE A 88 8.43 7.89 4.05
CA ILE A 88 7.86 9.11 3.46
C ILE A 88 6.45 8.83 2.93
N ALA A 89 6.27 7.74 2.18
CA ALA A 89 4.97 7.34 1.67
C ALA A 89 3.95 7.10 2.80
N ALA A 90 4.36 6.45 3.89
CA ALA A 90 3.51 6.24 5.07
C ALA A 90 3.04 7.57 5.69
N VAL A 91 3.92 8.58 5.76
CA VAL A 91 3.56 9.93 6.23
C VAL A 91 2.51 10.56 5.30
N PHE A 92 2.71 10.48 3.98
CA PHE A 92 1.75 11.01 3.02
C PHE A 92 0.40 10.26 3.04
N VAL A 93 0.40 8.95 3.27
CA VAL A 93 -0.84 8.18 3.48
C VAL A 93 -1.58 8.67 4.73
N ALA A 94 -0.88 8.83 5.86
CA ALA A 94 -1.50 9.28 7.11
C ALA A 94 -2.04 10.71 6.99
N LEU A 95 -1.25 11.63 6.47
CA LEU A 95 -1.65 13.03 6.30
C LEU A 95 -2.76 13.18 5.26
N GLY A 96 -2.66 12.50 4.12
CA GLY A 96 -3.66 12.53 3.06
C GLY A 96 -4.99 11.94 3.53
N PHE A 97 -4.95 10.81 4.25
CA PHE A 97 -6.15 10.22 4.86
C PHE A 97 -6.84 11.22 5.81
N THR A 98 -6.08 11.79 6.74
CA THR A 98 -6.63 12.77 7.71
C THR A 98 -7.17 14.01 6.98
N ALA A 99 -6.44 14.56 6.03
CA ALA A 99 -6.84 15.74 5.27
C ALA A 99 -8.11 15.52 4.43
N LEU A 100 -8.33 14.30 3.92
CA LEU A 100 -9.54 13.95 3.17
C LEU A 100 -10.80 13.99 4.04
N PHE A 101 -10.71 13.61 5.31
CA PHE A 101 -11.85 13.66 6.23
C PHE A 101 -12.01 15.01 6.94
N HIS A 102 -11.06 15.93 6.80
CA HIS A 102 -11.08 17.26 7.42
C HIS A 102 -10.91 18.35 6.34
N ALA A 103 -11.80 18.33 5.35
CA ALA A 103 -11.73 19.29 4.25
C ALA A 103 -12.01 20.71 4.75
N PRO A 104 -11.06 21.67 4.58
CA PRO A 104 -11.24 23.05 5.03
C PRO A 104 -11.95 23.93 4.00
N LEU A 105 -12.46 23.35 2.91
CA LEU A 105 -12.98 24.06 1.72
C LEU A 105 -14.43 23.69 1.47
N GLU A 106 -15.15 24.56 0.77
CA GLU A 106 -16.54 24.39 0.38
C GLU A 106 -16.74 24.65 -1.12
N GLY A 107 -17.90 24.30 -1.65
CA GLY A 107 -18.28 24.56 -3.03
C GLY A 107 -17.37 23.88 -4.06
N ALA A 108 -17.04 24.58 -5.14
CA ALA A 108 -16.22 24.01 -6.23
C ALA A 108 -14.78 23.66 -5.80
N ALA A 109 -14.22 24.40 -4.84
CA ALA A 109 -12.88 24.16 -4.33
C ALA A 109 -12.78 22.85 -3.55
N LEU A 110 -13.88 22.40 -2.93
CA LEU A 110 -13.97 21.12 -2.22
C LEU A 110 -13.68 19.92 -3.14
N LEU A 111 -14.22 19.93 -4.37
CA LEU A 111 -13.97 18.84 -5.32
C LEU A 111 -12.51 18.80 -5.77
N GLY A 112 -11.90 19.97 -5.93
CA GLY A 112 -10.45 20.07 -6.20
C GLY A 112 -9.61 19.51 -5.06
N TRP A 113 -9.99 19.84 -3.80
CA TRP A 113 -9.37 19.29 -2.60
C TRP A 113 -9.49 17.78 -2.53
N LEU A 114 -10.70 17.25 -2.73
CA LEU A 114 -10.98 15.82 -2.75
C LEU A 114 -10.13 15.09 -3.80
N ALA A 115 -10.14 15.59 -5.04
CA ALA A 115 -9.39 14.96 -6.13
C ALA A 115 -7.87 14.99 -5.86
N ALA A 116 -7.32 16.14 -5.47
CA ALA A 116 -5.89 16.26 -5.15
C ALA A 116 -5.49 15.39 -3.95
N GLY A 117 -6.29 15.40 -2.89
CA GLY A 117 -6.07 14.58 -1.71
C GLY A 117 -6.10 13.07 -2.02
N LEU A 118 -7.06 12.63 -2.83
CA LEU A 118 -7.13 11.24 -3.28
C LEU A 118 -5.93 10.85 -4.15
N ILE A 119 -5.52 11.70 -5.10
CA ILE A 119 -4.34 11.44 -5.94
C ILE A 119 -3.11 11.27 -5.07
N VAL A 120 -2.84 12.20 -4.15
CA VAL A 120 -1.68 12.13 -3.25
C VAL A 120 -1.72 10.88 -2.38
N THR A 121 -2.89 10.59 -1.78
CA THR A 121 -3.06 9.45 -0.87
C THR A 121 -2.91 8.12 -1.62
N TYR A 122 -3.54 7.98 -2.79
CA TYR A 122 -3.43 6.75 -3.59
C TYR A 122 -2.02 6.53 -4.12
N LEU A 123 -1.35 7.55 -4.63
CA LEU A 123 0.04 7.43 -5.07
C LEU A 123 0.97 7.02 -3.93
N ALA A 124 0.82 7.65 -2.77
CA ALA A 124 1.58 7.29 -1.59
C ALA A 124 1.28 5.84 -1.13
N PHE A 125 0.01 5.45 -1.14
CA PHE A 125 -0.43 4.10 -0.82
C PHE A 125 0.14 3.06 -1.81
N SER A 126 0.09 3.34 -3.12
CA SER A 126 0.65 2.45 -4.15
C SER A 126 2.17 2.31 -4.00
N VAL A 127 2.88 3.42 -3.77
CA VAL A 127 4.33 3.37 -3.51
C VAL A 127 4.63 2.50 -2.28
N LEU A 128 3.92 2.72 -1.16
CA LEU A 128 4.13 1.96 0.08
C LEU A 128 3.83 0.47 -0.12
N THR A 129 2.74 0.16 -0.81
CA THR A 129 2.32 -1.22 -1.11
C THR A 129 3.33 -1.93 -1.99
N VAL A 130 3.77 -1.30 -3.09
CA VAL A 130 4.75 -1.87 -4.01
C VAL A 130 6.10 -2.09 -3.34
N VAL A 131 6.58 -1.12 -2.55
CA VAL A 131 7.83 -1.28 -1.79
C VAL A 131 7.70 -2.41 -0.77
N HIS A 132 6.58 -2.51 -0.05
CA HIS A 132 6.33 -3.58 0.92
C HIS A 132 6.30 -4.97 0.24
N GLN A 133 5.60 -5.12 -0.87
CA GLN A 133 5.54 -6.37 -1.63
C GLN A 133 6.91 -6.74 -2.22
N ALA A 134 7.61 -5.76 -2.79
CA ALA A 134 8.95 -5.96 -3.31
C ALA A 134 9.96 -6.36 -2.21
N TRP A 135 9.79 -5.85 -0.99
CA TRP A 135 10.56 -6.29 0.18
C TRP A 135 10.32 -7.76 0.48
N GLY A 136 9.04 -8.17 0.60
CA GLY A 136 8.65 -9.56 0.85
C GLY A 136 9.18 -10.53 -0.20
N ALA A 137 9.08 -10.16 -1.48
CA ALA A 137 9.62 -10.95 -2.59
C ALA A 137 11.15 -11.17 -2.48
N ARG A 138 11.86 -10.20 -1.87
CA ARG A 138 13.32 -10.24 -1.66
C ARG A 138 13.76 -10.96 -0.38
N LEU A 139 12.85 -11.36 0.50
CA LEU A 139 13.17 -12.22 1.66
C LEU A 139 13.61 -13.62 1.22
N GLY A 140 13.35 -13.99 -0.02
CA GLY A 140 13.86 -15.21 -0.66
C GLY A 140 13.24 -16.49 -0.08
N GLY A 141 14.03 -17.55 -0.10
CA GLY A 141 13.64 -18.85 0.41
C GLY A 141 12.96 -19.76 -0.63
N ASP A 142 12.57 -20.93 -0.19
CA ASP A 142 11.81 -21.91 -0.96
C ASP A 142 10.32 -21.51 -1.10
N ALA A 143 9.52 -22.34 -1.75
CA ALA A 143 8.08 -22.11 -1.91
C ALA A 143 7.35 -21.99 -0.56
N SER A 144 7.73 -22.81 0.42
CA SER A 144 7.14 -22.80 1.77
C SER A 144 7.42 -21.48 2.48
N GLN A 145 8.66 -20.98 2.45
CA GLN A 145 9.00 -19.70 3.06
C GLN A 145 8.26 -18.54 2.40
N ARG A 146 8.16 -18.52 1.06
CA ARG A 146 7.40 -17.47 0.34
C ARG A 146 5.92 -17.47 0.73
N SER A 147 5.31 -18.67 0.83
CA SER A 147 3.93 -18.80 1.31
C SER A 147 3.77 -18.27 2.74
N ARG A 148 4.73 -18.52 3.62
CA ARG A 148 4.72 -18.00 5.00
C ARG A 148 4.84 -16.46 5.03
N VAL A 149 5.70 -15.88 4.19
CA VAL A 149 5.83 -14.41 4.07
C VAL A 149 4.50 -13.79 3.65
N VAL A 150 3.85 -14.35 2.63
CA VAL A 150 2.53 -13.89 2.18
C VAL A 150 1.49 -14.09 3.29
N ALA A 151 1.46 -15.24 3.96
CA ALA A 151 0.51 -15.54 5.02
C ALA A 151 0.61 -14.54 6.19
N TRP A 152 1.80 -14.12 6.58
CA TRP A 152 1.98 -13.09 7.61
C TRP A 152 1.43 -11.74 7.17
N ARG A 153 1.68 -11.31 5.92
CA ARG A 153 1.14 -10.08 5.36
C ARG A 153 -0.38 -10.09 5.33
N GLU A 154 -0.97 -11.15 4.78
CA GLU A 154 -2.44 -11.29 4.66
C GLU A 154 -3.11 -11.46 6.03
N GLY A 155 -2.48 -12.20 6.95
CA GLY A 155 -2.96 -12.35 8.32
C GLY A 155 -3.02 -11.02 9.06
N CYS A 156 -1.96 -10.20 9.00
CA CYS A 156 -1.99 -8.85 9.54
C CYS A 156 -3.00 -7.96 8.80
N GLY A 157 -3.11 -8.11 7.48
CA GLY A 157 -4.09 -7.38 6.66
C GLY A 157 -5.53 -7.66 7.07
N LEU A 158 -5.86 -8.90 7.40
CA LEU A 158 -7.20 -9.27 7.90
C LEU A 158 -7.58 -8.48 9.15
N PHE A 159 -6.66 -8.34 10.12
CA PHE A 159 -6.90 -7.49 11.29
C PHE A 159 -7.09 -6.02 10.90
N GLY A 160 -6.38 -5.54 9.87
CA GLY A 160 -6.56 -4.21 9.32
C GLY A 160 -7.96 -3.98 8.76
N VAL A 161 -8.48 -4.91 7.96
CA VAL A 161 -9.85 -4.83 7.40
C VAL A 161 -10.89 -4.88 8.52
N LEU A 162 -10.74 -5.77 9.50
CA LEU A 162 -11.66 -5.85 10.64
C LEU A 162 -11.67 -4.55 11.45
N ALA A 163 -10.51 -3.98 11.73
CA ALA A 163 -10.40 -2.69 12.41
C ALA A 163 -11.04 -1.56 11.58
N ALA A 164 -10.82 -1.54 10.26
CA ALA A 164 -11.38 -0.56 9.34
C ALA A 164 -12.90 -0.62 9.22
N SER A 165 -13.51 -1.79 9.41
CA SER A 165 -14.97 -1.94 9.39
C SER A 165 -15.65 -1.47 10.67
N VAL A 166 -14.93 -1.38 11.78
CA VAL A 166 -15.51 -1.04 13.10
C VAL A 166 -15.12 0.37 13.54
N ILE A 167 -13.83 0.72 13.45
CA ILE A 167 -13.32 1.94 14.10
C ILE A 167 -13.95 3.22 13.56
N PRO A 168 -14.04 3.46 12.24
CA PRO A 168 -14.65 4.71 11.74
C PRO A 168 -16.10 4.87 12.12
N LEU A 169 -16.84 3.77 12.18
CA LEU A 169 -18.29 3.78 12.46
C LEU A 169 -18.59 3.92 13.95
N GLN A 170 -17.77 3.34 14.83
CA GLN A 170 -18.03 3.34 16.27
C GLN A 170 -17.34 4.48 17.01
N PHE A 171 -16.15 4.88 16.55
CA PHE A 171 -15.28 5.84 17.24
C PHE A 171 -14.99 7.10 16.41
N GLY A 172 -15.52 7.17 15.18
CA GLY A 172 -15.37 8.31 14.29
C GLY A 172 -14.06 8.31 13.48
N VAL A 173 -13.99 9.27 12.57
CA VAL A 173 -12.87 9.40 11.61
C VAL A 173 -11.56 9.85 12.25
N ASP A 174 -11.63 10.58 13.37
CA ASP A 174 -10.45 10.99 14.14
C ASP A 174 -9.73 9.80 14.75
N ALA A 175 -10.50 8.89 15.36
CA ALA A 175 -9.96 7.63 15.88
C ALA A 175 -9.38 6.77 14.76
N ALA A 176 -10.06 6.71 13.61
CA ALA A 176 -9.56 5.99 12.44
C ALA A 176 -8.23 6.58 11.93
N SER A 177 -8.11 7.91 11.88
CA SER A 177 -6.89 8.62 11.51
C SER A 177 -5.74 8.33 12.49
N ALA A 178 -6.02 8.38 13.79
CA ALA A 178 -5.04 8.10 14.83
C ALA A 178 -4.54 6.63 14.79
N VAL A 179 -5.47 5.68 14.59
CA VAL A 179 -5.14 4.25 14.48
C VAL A 179 -4.32 4.00 13.21
N LEU A 180 -4.70 4.59 12.08
CA LEU A 180 -3.94 4.47 10.84
C LEU A 180 -2.51 5.02 11.02
N ALA A 181 -2.38 6.23 11.54
CA ALA A 181 -1.06 6.85 11.75
C ALA A 181 -0.19 6.01 12.70
N SER A 182 -0.74 5.55 13.83
CA SER A 182 -0.02 4.73 14.80
C SER A 182 0.43 3.40 14.22
N THR A 183 -0.45 2.72 13.49
CA THR A 183 -0.14 1.41 12.88
C THR A 183 0.84 1.55 11.71
N LEU A 184 0.83 2.66 10.96
CA LEU A 184 1.85 2.97 9.94
C LEU A 184 3.23 3.17 10.58
N VAL A 185 3.33 3.94 11.67
CA VAL A 185 4.59 4.15 12.39
C VAL A 185 5.13 2.82 12.90
N VAL A 186 4.30 2.01 13.57
CA VAL A 186 4.69 0.69 14.07
C VAL A 186 5.08 -0.24 12.92
N GLY A 187 4.28 -0.29 11.84
CA GLY A 187 4.52 -1.16 10.69
C GLY A 187 5.84 -0.84 9.98
N VAL A 188 6.12 0.44 9.73
CA VAL A 188 7.41 0.88 9.13
C VAL A 188 8.57 0.62 10.09
N GLY A 189 8.39 0.86 11.39
CA GLY A 189 9.40 0.59 12.42
C GLY A 189 9.76 -0.90 12.52
N LEU A 190 8.77 -1.78 12.43
CA LEU A 190 8.98 -3.23 12.39
C LEU A 190 9.61 -3.69 11.07
N LEU A 191 9.19 -3.11 9.93
CA LEU A 191 9.81 -3.38 8.63
C LEU A 191 11.29 -3.00 8.61
N ALA A 192 11.66 -1.91 9.26
CA ALA A 192 13.07 -1.49 9.40
C ALA A 192 13.94 -2.52 10.11
N GLN A 193 13.33 -3.35 10.98
CA GLN A 193 13.98 -4.42 11.73
C GLN A 193 13.85 -5.80 11.03
N SER A 194 13.09 -5.86 9.92
CA SER A 194 12.91 -7.09 9.15
C SER A 194 14.24 -7.55 8.52
N PRO A 195 14.45 -8.87 8.36
CA PRO A 195 15.62 -9.38 7.69
C PRO A 195 15.84 -8.71 6.33
N ARG A 196 17.09 -8.33 6.07
CA ARG A 196 17.48 -7.77 4.78
C ARG A 196 17.92 -8.90 3.89
N SER A 197 17.26 -9.05 2.75
CA SER A 197 17.71 -9.99 1.74
C SER A 197 19.10 -9.60 1.23
N ALA A 198 19.93 -10.60 0.97
CA ALA A 198 21.12 -10.40 0.16
C ALA A 198 20.70 -9.79 -1.17
N ALA A 199 21.41 -8.76 -1.63
CA ALA A 199 21.14 -8.09 -2.90
C ALA A 199 21.01 -9.17 -4.00
N GLN A 200 19.81 -9.41 -4.45
CA GLN A 200 19.62 -10.19 -5.66
C GLN A 200 20.28 -9.39 -6.78
N ARG A 201 21.26 -9.99 -7.45
CA ARG A 201 21.79 -9.44 -8.69
C ARG A 201 20.60 -9.32 -9.63
N THR A 202 20.07 -8.12 -9.78
CA THR A 202 19.09 -7.83 -10.81
C THR A 202 19.76 -8.10 -12.14
N GLY A 203 19.24 -9.08 -12.88
CA GLY A 203 19.59 -9.21 -14.30
C GLY A 203 19.30 -7.90 -15.04
N PRO A 204 19.78 -7.74 -16.27
CA PRO A 204 19.47 -6.55 -17.06
C PRO A 204 17.95 -6.30 -17.06
N PRO A 205 17.52 -5.02 -17.04
CA PRO A 205 16.10 -4.69 -16.95
C PRO A 205 15.36 -5.40 -18.08
N ALA A 206 14.41 -6.25 -17.69
CA ALA A 206 13.62 -7.00 -18.65
C ALA A 206 12.82 -5.99 -19.51
N HIS A 207 12.92 -6.12 -20.82
CA HIS A 207 12.20 -5.26 -21.75
C HIS A 207 10.69 -5.41 -21.46
N TRP A 208 9.97 -4.30 -21.32
CA TRP A 208 8.53 -4.26 -20.95
C TRP A 208 7.63 -5.18 -21.78
N ALA A 209 8.04 -5.49 -23.01
CA ALA A 209 7.32 -6.37 -23.93
C ALA A 209 7.58 -7.88 -23.70
N LEU A 210 8.58 -8.26 -22.86
CA LEU A 210 8.93 -9.67 -22.61
C LEU A 210 7.76 -10.49 -22.02
N PRO A 211 7.01 -9.98 -21.01
CA PRO A 211 5.86 -10.71 -20.47
C PRO A 211 4.81 -11.03 -21.54
N TRP A 212 4.52 -10.09 -22.43
CA TRP A 212 3.53 -10.24 -23.50
C TRP A 212 3.89 -11.32 -24.53
N ARG A 213 5.17 -11.67 -24.64
CA ARG A 213 5.66 -12.74 -25.53
C ARG A 213 5.57 -14.12 -24.88
N SER A 214 5.38 -14.22 -23.57
CA SER A 214 5.28 -15.52 -22.89
C SER A 214 3.85 -16.08 -22.97
N ALA A 215 3.71 -17.34 -23.41
CA ALA A 215 2.43 -18.01 -23.47
C ALA A 215 1.74 -18.14 -22.10
N PRO A 216 2.43 -18.46 -20.99
CA PRO A 216 1.83 -18.51 -19.65
C PRO A 216 1.26 -17.15 -19.22
N PHE A 217 1.90 -16.04 -19.53
CA PHE A 217 1.41 -14.72 -19.17
C PHE A 217 0.13 -14.35 -19.93
N ARG A 218 0.09 -14.65 -21.23
CA ARG A 218 -1.12 -14.43 -22.04
C ARG A 218 -2.29 -15.32 -21.61
N ALA A 219 -2.00 -16.56 -21.22
CA ALA A 219 -3.02 -17.47 -20.70
C ALA A 219 -3.61 -16.95 -19.36
N LEU A 220 -2.77 -16.41 -18.47
CA LEU A 220 -3.23 -15.77 -17.23
C LEU A 220 -4.14 -14.57 -17.52
N LEU A 221 -3.77 -13.69 -18.45
CA LEU A 221 -4.59 -12.53 -18.84
C LEU A 221 -5.93 -12.91 -19.51
N ALA A 222 -6.00 -14.07 -20.15
CA ALA A 222 -7.23 -14.53 -20.78
C ALA A 222 -8.25 -15.10 -19.78
N VAL A 223 -7.83 -15.37 -18.54
CA VAL A 223 -8.68 -15.91 -17.46
C VAL A 223 -9.25 -14.78 -16.58
N PHE A 224 -8.65 -13.60 -16.59
CA PHE A 224 -9.07 -12.39 -15.87
C PHE A 224 -9.54 -11.28 -16.81
#